data_117c893545ce32e67e4b543a20154105
#
_entry.id   117c893545ce32e67e4b543a20154105
#
_cell.length_a   1.000
_cell.length_b   1.000
_cell.length_c   1.000
_cell.angle_alpha   90.00
_cell.angle_beta   90.00
_cell.angle_gamma   90.00
#
_symmetry.space_group_name_H-M   'P 1'
#
loop_
_entity.id
_entity.type
_entity.pdbx_description
1 polymer ?
#
loop_
_entity_poly.entity_id
_entity_poly.type
_entity_poly.pdbx_seq_one_letter_code
_entity_poly.pdbx_strand_id
1 'polypeptide(L)'
;MARNRYMIALLAGLVSSGSASADQLAFPGAEGAGRFALGGRGGRVLVVTTLDDGGTGSLRAAVEAKGPRIITFAVSGTIKLARPLRIREGRVTIAGQSAPGDGITLRDYPLEVAADDVVIRYIRSRLGDESKTESDAIWVVGGHRIILDHVSASWSVDETLSASANYTKPGEGWFDLTVQWSIIANSLTHSLHAKGEHGYGSLIRGGRGSKASWHHNLWANHEARMPRPGNYSGPDVDPVGAFFDFRSNVFYNWGGGHSGYNADMATLSRYNFVDNAYVAGPQSKKLVAFEESNTLAHAYFAGNSMNGAIPADPWSLVAGISPAGYRLAAPVDVAPVAADPAPSAYARVLAGAGASKARDAVDLAVVAGVRDKTGHQIDSQTEMGGWPDLKSLPAPKDSDGDGMPDAWEKAHRLNPAKDDSAGAGKDGYTNIEAYLNGLVPPAP
;
A
#
# COMPACT_ATOMS: atom_id res chain seq x y z
N MET A 1 -23.90 26.17 -72.05
CA MET A 1 -23.59 24.98 -71.25
C MET A 1 -22.70 25.42 -70.14
N ALA A 2 -23.26 25.65 -68.96
CA ALA A 2 -22.53 26.08 -67.74
C ALA A 2 -22.50 24.91 -66.74
N ARG A 3 -21.31 24.45 -66.37
CA ARG A 3 -21.10 23.41 -65.33
C ARG A 3 -20.87 24.07 -63.99
N ASN A 4 -21.83 23.97 -63.09
CA ASN A 4 -21.68 24.27 -61.67
C ASN A 4 -20.84 23.20 -61.01
N ARG A 5 -19.74 23.61 -60.30
CA ARG A 5 -18.95 22.79 -59.37
C ARG A 5 -19.30 23.23 -57.92
N TYR A 6 -19.98 22.38 -57.21
CA TYR A 6 -20.13 22.53 -55.75
C TYR A 6 -18.87 22.00 -55.06
N MET A 7 -18.21 22.86 -54.33
CA MET A 7 -17.11 22.51 -53.44
C MET A 7 -17.70 22.22 -52.05
N ILE A 8 -17.65 20.97 -51.65
CA ILE A 8 -17.99 20.56 -50.24
C ILE A 8 -16.75 20.73 -49.42
N ALA A 9 -16.78 21.67 -48.45
CA ALA A 9 -15.75 21.82 -47.45
C ALA A 9 -16.02 20.82 -46.30
N LEU A 10 -15.17 19.82 -46.15
CA LEU A 10 -15.14 18.94 -44.98
C LEU A 10 -14.43 19.68 -43.84
N LEU A 11 -15.16 20.08 -42.79
CA LEU A 11 -14.59 20.48 -41.54
C LEU A 11 -14.21 19.21 -40.76
N ALA A 12 -12.92 18.88 -40.71
CA ALA A 12 -12.39 17.86 -39.82
C ALA A 12 -12.20 18.50 -38.44
N GLY A 13 -13.11 18.19 -37.54
CA GLY A 13 -12.95 18.52 -36.11
C GLY A 13 -11.83 17.67 -35.51
N LEU A 14 -10.70 18.28 -35.16
CA LEU A 14 -9.66 17.66 -34.36
C LEU A 14 -10.20 17.52 -32.95
N VAL A 15 -10.65 16.33 -32.59
CA VAL A 15 -10.79 15.92 -31.17
C VAL A 15 -9.38 15.62 -30.67
N SER A 16 -8.79 16.57 -30.00
CA SER A 16 -7.56 16.36 -29.26
C SER A 16 -7.87 15.46 -28.04
N SER A 17 -7.77 14.16 -28.23
CA SER A 17 -7.66 13.22 -27.11
C SER A 17 -6.32 13.49 -26.44
N GLY A 18 -6.31 14.24 -25.35
CA GLY A 18 -5.15 14.35 -24.47
C GLY A 18 -4.77 12.98 -23.98
N SER A 19 -3.72 12.40 -24.57
CA SER A 19 -3.07 11.20 -24.06
C SER A 19 -2.58 11.53 -22.68
N ALA A 20 -3.10 10.88 -21.62
CA ALA A 20 -2.47 10.89 -20.32
C ALA A 20 -1.03 10.40 -20.54
N SER A 21 -0.04 11.26 -20.23
CA SER A 21 1.37 10.90 -20.38
C SER A 21 1.61 9.62 -19.59
N ALA A 22 2.18 8.59 -20.21
CA ALA A 22 2.53 7.34 -19.58
C ALA A 22 3.57 7.50 -18.44
N ASP A 23 4.17 8.69 -18.33
CA ASP A 23 5.23 9.03 -17.37
C ASP A 23 4.75 9.87 -16.17
N GLN A 24 3.43 10.18 -16.06
CA GLN A 24 2.91 10.95 -14.94
C GLN A 24 2.83 10.08 -13.68
N LEU A 25 3.47 10.49 -12.59
CA LEU A 25 3.38 9.82 -11.29
C LEU A 25 1.92 9.75 -10.79
N ALA A 26 1.61 8.75 -10.01
CA ALA A 26 0.28 8.59 -9.38
C ALA A 26 -0.09 9.83 -8.54
N PHE A 27 0.89 10.38 -7.83
CA PHE A 27 0.83 11.63 -7.06
C PHE A 27 2.26 12.11 -6.79
N PRO A 28 2.50 13.38 -6.40
CA PRO A 28 3.82 13.85 -5.98
C PRO A 28 4.36 13.01 -4.82
N GLY A 29 5.55 12.41 -4.99
CA GLY A 29 6.15 11.50 -4.01
C GLY A 29 5.76 10.02 -4.18
N ALA A 30 5.05 9.64 -5.25
CA ALA A 30 4.91 8.24 -5.61
C ALA A 30 6.22 7.68 -6.16
N GLU A 31 6.73 6.62 -5.55
CA GLU A 31 7.99 5.98 -5.90
C GLU A 31 7.82 4.47 -6.14
N GLY A 32 8.89 3.79 -6.54
CA GLY A 32 8.90 2.35 -6.72
C GLY A 32 8.19 1.86 -7.97
N ALA A 33 7.91 0.55 -8.03
CA ALA A 33 7.38 -0.11 -9.21
C ALA A 33 5.97 0.38 -9.59
N GLY A 34 5.10 0.63 -8.62
CA GLY A 34 3.71 1.08 -8.83
C GLY A 34 3.55 2.59 -9.02
N ARG A 35 4.63 3.37 -9.08
CA ARG A 35 4.59 4.84 -9.09
C ARG A 35 3.79 5.47 -10.24
N PHE A 36 3.54 4.74 -11.32
CA PHE A 36 2.77 5.20 -12.48
C PHE A 36 1.32 4.70 -12.50
N ALA A 37 0.81 4.23 -11.36
CA ALA A 37 -0.60 3.88 -11.24
C ALA A 37 -1.48 5.07 -11.63
N LEU A 38 -2.35 4.88 -12.61
CA LEU A 38 -3.21 5.95 -13.11
C LEU A 38 -4.33 6.30 -12.12
N GLY A 39 -4.70 5.33 -11.28
CA GLY A 39 -5.84 5.52 -10.40
C GLY A 39 -7.08 5.95 -11.14
N GLY A 40 -7.88 6.78 -10.52
CA GLY A 40 -9.11 7.33 -11.09
C GLY A 40 -8.91 8.57 -11.97
N ARG A 41 -7.68 8.95 -12.28
CA ARG A 41 -7.35 10.19 -13.02
C ARG A 41 -8.24 10.40 -14.25
N GLY A 42 -8.85 11.58 -14.34
CA GLY A 42 -9.75 11.97 -15.42
C GLY A 42 -11.12 11.27 -15.37
N GLY A 43 -11.40 10.48 -14.34
CA GLY A 43 -12.69 9.86 -14.10
C GLY A 43 -13.60 10.72 -13.22
N ARG A 44 -14.80 10.22 -12.95
CA ARG A 44 -15.78 10.89 -12.08
C ARG A 44 -15.34 10.84 -10.62
N VAL A 45 -15.75 11.82 -9.85
CA VAL A 45 -15.62 11.81 -8.40
C VAL A 45 -16.85 11.15 -7.76
N LEU A 46 -16.62 10.29 -6.78
CA LEU A 46 -17.66 9.64 -5.99
C LEU A 46 -17.43 9.95 -4.50
N VAL A 47 -18.35 10.70 -3.91
CA VAL A 47 -18.24 11.13 -2.51
C VAL A 47 -18.90 10.12 -1.60
N VAL A 48 -18.15 9.57 -0.65
CA VAL A 48 -18.68 8.70 0.41
C VAL A 48 -19.30 9.56 1.50
N THR A 49 -20.60 9.36 1.74
CA THR A 49 -21.42 10.19 2.64
C THR A 49 -22.00 9.41 3.82
N THR A 50 -21.81 8.08 3.87
CA THR A 50 -22.24 7.22 4.98
C THR A 50 -21.14 6.23 5.35
N LEU A 51 -21.16 5.77 6.61
CA LEU A 51 -20.31 4.70 7.12
C LEU A 51 -20.94 3.31 6.98
N ASP A 52 -22.14 3.21 6.41
CA ASP A 52 -22.76 1.92 6.12
C ASP A 52 -21.94 1.13 5.08
N ASP A 53 -21.91 -0.18 5.22
CA ASP A 53 -21.17 -1.05 4.28
C ASP A 53 -21.75 -1.04 2.87
N GLY A 54 -23.05 -0.78 2.70
CA GLY A 54 -23.72 -0.82 1.39
C GLY A 54 -24.73 0.30 1.19
N GLY A 55 -25.29 0.34 -0.01
CA GLY A 55 -26.29 1.36 -0.38
C GLY A 55 -25.65 2.63 -0.97
N THR A 56 -26.49 3.58 -1.33
CA THR A 56 -26.09 4.85 -1.95
C THR A 56 -25.20 5.65 -0.99
N GLY A 57 -24.10 6.18 -1.51
CA GLY A 57 -23.14 6.97 -0.72
C GLY A 57 -22.17 6.14 0.12
N SER A 58 -22.24 4.80 0.07
CA SER A 58 -21.26 3.95 0.76
C SER A 58 -19.94 3.79 -0.02
N LEU A 59 -18.86 3.48 0.71
CA LEU A 59 -17.56 3.17 0.10
C LEU A 59 -17.68 1.97 -0.85
N ARG A 60 -18.43 0.92 -0.46
CA ARG A 60 -18.61 -0.26 -1.30
C ARG A 60 -19.27 0.07 -2.64
N ALA A 61 -20.33 0.87 -2.64
CA ALA A 61 -20.98 1.29 -3.88
C ALA A 61 -20.02 2.06 -4.79
N ALA A 62 -19.15 2.90 -4.21
CA ALA A 62 -18.14 3.63 -4.97
C ALA A 62 -17.02 2.71 -5.49
N VAL A 63 -16.57 1.72 -4.72
CA VAL A 63 -15.56 0.73 -5.12
C VAL A 63 -16.08 -0.19 -6.21
N GLU A 64 -17.32 -0.64 -6.13
CA GLU A 64 -17.96 -1.54 -7.10
C GLU A 64 -18.46 -0.81 -8.37
N ALA A 65 -18.39 0.51 -8.40
CA ALA A 65 -18.76 1.30 -9.58
C ALA A 65 -17.79 1.07 -10.74
N LYS A 66 -18.31 1.09 -11.97
CA LYS A 66 -17.51 0.88 -13.18
C LYS A 66 -16.86 2.16 -13.69
N GLY A 67 -15.75 1.99 -14.40
CA GLY A 67 -15.00 3.06 -15.06
C GLY A 67 -14.08 3.84 -14.12
N PRO A 68 -13.25 4.75 -14.66
CA PRO A 68 -12.32 5.56 -13.90
C PRO A 68 -13.05 6.40 -12.86
N ARG A 69 -12.53 6.40 -11.61
CA ARG A 69 -13.17 7.11 -10.50
C ARG A 69 -12.21 7.45 -9.37
N ILE A 70 -12.42 8.62 -8.80
CA ILE A 70 -11.75 9.07 -7.57
C ILE A 70 -12.78 9.06 -6.45
N ILE A 71 -12.49 8.34 -5.38
CA ILE A 71 -13.37 8.18 -4.22
C ILE A 71 -12.88 9.11 -3.11
N THR A 72 -13.71 10.08 -2.74
CA THR A 72 -13.47 11.02 -1.65
C THR A 72 -14.46 10.77 -0.51
N PHE A 73 -14.25 11.40 0.64
CA PHE A 73 -15.07 11.19 1.83
C PHE A 73 -15.58 12.50 2.40
N ALA A 74 -16.89 12.58 2.62
CA ALA A 74 -17.54 13.65 3.37
C ALA A 74 -17.81 13.27 4.84
N VAL A 75 -17.36 12.10 5.27
CA VAL A 75 -17.49 11.57 6.62
C VAL A 75 -16.17 10.97 7.09
N SER A 76 -15.96 10.92 8.41
CA SER A 76 -14.92 10.12 9.06
C SER A 76 -15.55 9.09 9.98
N GLY A 77 -14.88 7.96 10.19
CA GLY A 77 -15.37 6.94 11.10
C GLY A 77 -14.94 5.52 10.69
N THR A 78 -15.52 4.55 11.39
CA THR A 78 -15.28 3.14 11.15
C THR A 78 -16.40 2.52 10.32
N ILE A 79 -16.06 1.96 9.17
CA ILE A 79 -16.98 1.21 8.31
C ILE A 79 -16.91 -0.26 8.72
N LYS A 80 -18.01 -0.78 9.25
CA LYS A 80 -18.15 -2.19 9.60
C LYS A 80 -18.55 -2.97 8.36
N LEU A 81 -17.58 -3.65 7.74
CA LEU A 81 -17.82 -4.44 6.55
C LEU A 81 -18.65 -5.69 6.89
N ALA A 82 -19.56 -6.08 6.03
CA ALA A 82 -20.35 -7.31 6.12
C ALA A 82 -19.76 -8.46 5.29
N ARG A 83 -18.81 -8.16 4.41
CA ARG A 83 -18.08 -9.10 3.55
C ARG A 83 -16.79 -8.42 3.03
N PRO A 84 -15.83 -9.17 2.48
CA PRO A 84 -14.63 -8.58 1.89
C PRO A 84 -14.95 -7.40 0.96
N LEU A 85 -14.19 -6.32 1.09
CA LEU A 85 -14.27 -5.18 0.18
C LEU A 85 -13.25 -5.37 -0.94
N ARG A 86 -13.69 -5.92 -2.07
CA ARG A 86 -12.81 -6.29 -3.16
C ARG A 86 -12.88 -5.32 -4.33
N ILE A 87 -11.75 -4.72 -4.66
CA ILE A 87 -11.59 -3.87 -5.84
C ILE A 87 -11.39 -4.76 -7.07
N ARG A 88 -12.43 -4.89 -7.90
CA ARG A 88 -12.40 -5.67 -9.16
C ARG A 88 -12.40 -4.79 -10.40
N GLU A 89 -12.87 -3.56 -10.25
CA GLU A 89 -12.90 -2.56 -11.31
C GLU A 89 -11.71 -1.63 -11.13
N GLY A 90 -10.80 -1.63 -12.08
CA GLY A 90 -9.58 -0.83 -12.07
C GLY A 90 -9.82 0.66 -12.30
N ARG A 91 -8.74 1.40 -12.51
CA ARG A 91 -8.78 2.86 -12.67
C ARG A 91 -9.49 3.53 -11.49
N VAL A 92 -9.03 3.24 -10.26
CA VAL A 92 -9.62 3.77 -9.03
C VAL A 92 -8.60 4.39 -8.11
N THR A 93 -8.93 5.56 -7.58
CA THR A 93 -8.23 6.19 -6.46
C THR A 93 -9.16 6.21 -5.25
N ILE A 94 -8.71 5.67 -4.10
CA ILE A 94 -9.36 5.82 -2.80
C ILE A 94 -8.55 6.83 -2.00
N ALA A 95 -9.10 8.03 -1.84
CA ALA A 95 -8.43 9.18 -1.24
C ALA A 95 -8.87 9.39 0.22
N GLY A 96 -8.41 8.53 1.14
CA GLY A 96 -8.74 8.61 2.57
C GLY A 96 -8.35 9.93 3.23
N GLN A 97 -7.34 10.63 2.69
CA GLN A 97 -6.93 11.95 3.17
C GLN A 97 -8.00 13.04 3.01
N SER A 98 -9.04 12.82 2.20
CA SER A 98 -10.16 13.75 2.06
C SER A 98 -11.14 13.72 3.23
N ALA A 99 -11.14 12.64 4.00
CA ALA A 99 -12.07 12.47 5.12
C ALA A 99 -11.91 13.59 6.17
N PRO A 100 -13.04 14.21 6.60
CA PRO A 100 -13.03 15.33 7.54
C PRO A 100 -12.91 14.81 8.99
N GLY A 101 -11.81 15.11 9.68
CA GLY A 101 -11.57 14.65 11.06
C GLY A 101 -10.58 13.49 11.13
N ASP A 102 -10.93 12.41 11.83
CA ASP A 102 -9.97 11.35 12.20
C ASP A 102 -9.74 10.30 11.08
N GLY A 103 -10.36 10.46 9.90
CA GLY A 103 -10.15 9.57 8.75
C GLY A 103 -11.05 8.33 8.76
N ILE A 104 -10.71 7.35 7.92
CA ILE A 104 -11.52 6.15 7.68
C ILE A 104 -10.81 4.89 8.16
N THR A 105 -11.53 4.04 8.89
CA THR A 105 -11.11 2.68 9.25
C THR A 105 -12.12 1.66 8.71
N LEU A 106 -11.61 0.60 8.09
CA LEU A 106 -12.37 -0.61 7.72
C LEU A 106 -12.17 -1.66 8.80
N ARG A 107 -13.21 -2.43 9.13
CA ARG A 107 -13.14 -3.51 10.11
C ARG A 107 -13.90 -4.76 9.66
N ASP A 108 -13.60 -5.88 10.30
CA ASP A 108 -14.26 -7.18 10.24
C ASP A 108 -13.93 -8.03 9.00
N TYR A 109 -13.69 -7.42 7.85
CA TYR A 109 -13.34 -8.13 6.62
C TYR A 109 -12.19 -7.43 5.88
N PRO A 110 -11.45 -8.14 5.03
CA PRO A 110 -10.30 -7.57 4.31
C PRO A 110 -10.67 -6.54 3.26
N LEU A 111 -9.70 -5.65 2.99
CA LEU A 111 -9.63 -4.87 1.76
C LEU A 111 -8.78 -5.65 0.76
N GLU A 112 -9.37 -6.05 -0.37
CA GLU A 112 -8.69 -6.82 -1.41
C GLU A 112 -8.51 -6.02 -2.71
N VAL A 113 -7.33 -6.12 -3.32
CA VAL A 113 -7.02 -5.49 -4.61
C VAL A 113 -6.85 -6.58 -5.67
N ALA A 114 -7.67 -6.52 -6.72
CA ALA A 114 -7.69 -7.47 -7.83
C ALA A 114 -7.94 -6.76 -9.17
N ALA A 115 -7.31 -5.62 -9.39
CA ALA A 115 -7.54 -4.77 -10.56
C ALA A 115 -6.32 -3.90 -10.88
N ASP A 116 -6.27 -3.41 -12.11
CA ASP A 116 -5.21 -2.55 -12.62
C ASP A 116 -5.42 -1.08 -12.22
N ASP A 117 -4.32 -0.32 -12.13
CA ASP A 117 -4.35 1.11 -11.89
C ASP A 117 -5.09 1.50 -10.61
N VAL A 118 -4.62 0.97 -9.49
CA VAL A 118 -5.22 1.21 -8.17
C VAL A 118 -4.30 2.10 -7.32
N VAL A 119 -4.86 3.18 -6.80
CA VAL A 119 -4.21 4.09 -5.84
C VAL A 119 -5.03 4.11 -4.57
N ILE A 120 -4.43 3.72 -3.43
CA ILE A 120 -5.09 3.76 -2.11
C ILE A 120 -4.22 4.57 -1.16
N ARG A 121 -4.80 5.63 -0.58
CA ARG A 121 -4.07 6.53 0.31
C ARG A 121 -4.82 6.78 1.60
N TYR A 122 -4.11 6.78 2.74
CA TYR A 122 -4.61 7.19 4.07
C TYR A 122 -5.86 6.41 4.55
N ILE A 123 -5.93 5.12 4.24
CA ILE A 123 -6.98 4.21 4.72
C ILE A 123 -6.40 3.29 5.80
N ARG A 124 -7.16 3.04 6.85
CA ARG A 124 -6.86 1.98 7.83
C ARG A 124 -7.72 0.75 7.53
N SER A 125 -7.12 -0.43 7.62
CA SER A 125 -7.84 -1.71 7.59
C SER A 125 -7.44 -2.51 8.82
N ARG A 126 -8.37 -2.71 9.73
CA ARG A 126 -8.18 -3.41 11.02
C ARG A 126 -9.18 -4.55 11.11
N LEU A 127 -8.75 -5.76 10.71
CA LEU A 127 -9.64 -6.92 10.59
C LEU A 127 -10.32 -7.23 11.93
N GLY A 128 -9.54 -7.58 12.94
CA GLY A 128 -10.02 -8.07 14.23
C GLY A 128 -10.56 -9.50 14.19
N ASP A 129 -10.90 -10.03 15.37
CA ASP A 129 -11.38 -11.41 15.54
C ASP A 129 -12.91 -11.55 15.68
N GLU A 130 -13.66 -10.44 15.77
CA GLU A 130 -15.10 -10.46 16.02
C GLU A 130 -15.91 -11.09 14.87
N SER A 131 -15.50 -10.87 13.62
CA SER A 131 -16.16 -11.47 12.44
C SER A 131 -15.87 -12.95 12.26
N LYS A 132 -14.88 -13.47 13.02
CA LYS A 132 -14.36 -14.84 12.88
C LYS A 132 -13.84 -15.15 11.48
N THR A 133 -13.30 -14.13 10.82
CA THR A 133 -12.74 -14.24 9.46
C THR A 133 -11.24 -14.50 9.57
N GLU A 134 -10.79 -15.66 9.10
CA GLU A 134 -9.38 -15.99 8.92
C GLU A 134 -8.91 -15.34 7.61
N SER A 135 -8.24 -14.19 7.71
CA SER A 135 -7.79 -13.42 6.55
C SER A 135 -6.74 -12.38 6.90
N ASP A 136 -6.12 -11.85 5.85
CA ASP A 136 -5.32 -10.63 5.87
C ASP A 136 -6.20 -9.41 6.18
N ALA A 137 -5.59 -8.32 6.67
CA ALA A 137 -6.30 -7.04 6.76
C ALA A 137 -6.34 -6.32 5.40
N ILE A 138 -5.23 -6.40 4.62
CA ILE A 138 -5.16 -5.93 3.23
C ILE A 138 -4.47 -7.01 2.39
N TRP A 139 -5.07 -7.36 1.26
CA TRP A 139 -4.51 -8.37 0.36
C TRP A 139 -4.52 -7.93 -1.09
N VAL A 140 -3.35 -7.85 -1.73
CA VAL A 140 -3.20 -7.63 -3.16
C VAL A 140 -3.12 -8.99 -3.86
N VAL A 141 -4.20 -9.37 -4.52
CA VAL A 141 -4.35 -10.69 -5.18
C VAL A 141 -4.06 -10.64 -6.67
N GLY A 142 -4.06 -9.46 -7.29
CA GLY A 142 -3.78 -9.32 -8.72
C GLY A 142 -3.91 -7.89 -9.23
N GLY A 143 -3.50 -7.68 -10.47
CA GLY A 143 -3.57 -6.40 -11.17
C GLY A 143 -2.20 -5.78 -11.45
N HIS A 144 -2.18 -4.75 -12.28
CA HIS A 144 -0.98 -4.03 -12.73
C HIS A 144 -1.01 -2.57 -12.25
N ARG A 145 0.15 -2.00 -11.92
CA ARG A 145 0.30 -0.61 -11.47
C ARG A 145 -0.57 -0.30 -10.25
N ILE A 146 -0.11 -0.77 -9.11
CA ILE A 146 -0.80 -0.64 -7.83
C ILE A 146 0.09 0.12 -6.86
N ILE A 147 -0.46 1.12 -6.17
CA ILE A 147 0.25 1.82 -5.11
C ILE A 147 -0.63 1.98 -3.87
N LEU A 148 -0.12 1.51 -2.74
CA LEU A 148 -0.67 1.71 -1.40
C LEU A 148 0.25 2.70 -0.68
N ASP A 149 -0.29 3.84 -0.26
CA ASP A 149 0.46 4.94 0.33
C ASP A 149 -0.16 5.38 1.64
N HIS A 150 0.64 5.44 2.71
CA HIS A 150 0.18 5.85 4.02
C HIS A 150 -1.06 5.07 4.52
N VAL A 151 -1.10 3.76 4.27
CA VAL A 151 -2.14 2.91 4.82
C VAL A 151 -1.71 2.33 6.17
N SER A 152 -2.68 2.01 7.04
CA SER A 152 -2.42 1.28 8.28
C SER A 152 -3.18 -0.04 8.26
N ALA A 153 -2.48 -1.16 8.29
CA ALA A 153 -3.04 -2.50 8.37
C ALA A 153 -2.72 -3.14 9.72
N SER A 154 -3.72 -3.76 10.37
CA SER A 154 -3.51 -4.42 11.67
C SER A 154 -4.60 -5.41 12.02
N TRP A 155 -4.34 -6.21 13.08
CA TRP A 155 -5.28 -7.13 13.71
C TRP A 155 -5.79 -8.23 12.78
N SER A 156 -4.95 -8.63 11.85
CA SER A 156 -5.22 -9.76 10.96
C SER A 156 -5.16 -11.08 11.73
N VAL A 157 -5.90 -12.06 11.24
CA VAL A 157 -5.87 -13.43 11.74
C VAL A 157 -4.88 -14.28 10.94
N ASP A 158 -4.60 -13.91 9.69
CA ASP A 158 -3.53 -14.46 8.84
C ASP A 158 -2.40 -13.43 8.70
N GLU A 159 -1.99 -13.02 7.52
CA GLU A 159 -1.03 -11.93 7.35
C GLU A 159 -1.69 -10.55 7.46
N THR A 160 -0.88 -9.54 7.72
CA THR A 160 -1.44 -8.19 7.95
C THR A 160 -1.61 -7.40 6.65
N LEU A 161 -0.57 -7.33 5.82
CA LEU A 161 -0.66 -6.76 4.48
C LEU A 161 0.15 -7.62 3.52
N SER A 162 -0.53 -8.34 2.63
CA SER A 162 0.11 -9.26 1.70
C SER A 162 -0.08 -8.88 0.25
N ALA A 163 0.85 -9.35 -0.58
CA ALA A 163 0.74 -9.39 -2.03
C ALA A 163 1.15 -10.80 -2.47
N SER A 164 0.19 -11.71 -2.49
CA SER A 164 0.45 -13.13 -2.73
C SER A 164 -0.46 -13.64 -3.83
N ALA A 165 0.14 -14.09 -4.92
CA ALA A 165 -0.58 -14.62 -6.06
C ALA A 165 0.13 -15.82 -6.66
N ASN A 166 -0.63 -16.67 -7.35
CA ASN A 166 -0.11 -17.80 -8.10
C ASN A 166 0.10 -17.39 -9.56
N TYR A 167 1.30 -17.62 -10.10
CA TYR A 167 1.70 -17.23 -11.46
C TYR A 167 1.82 -18.44 -12.39
N THR A 168 0.88 -19.36 -12.32
CA THR A 168 0.90 -20.57 -13.16
C THR A 168 0.65 -20.30 -14.63
N LYS A 169 -0.08 -19.20 -14.94
CA LYS A 169 -0.39 -18.78 -16.31
C LYS A 169 0.08 -17.34 -16.57
N PRO A 170 0.39 -16.97 -17.82
CA PRO A 170 0.67 -15.60 -18.21
C PRO A 170 -0.49 -14.66 -17.85
N GLY A 171 -0.17 -13.48 -17.29
CA GLY A 171 -1.16 -12.47 -16.90
C GLY A 171 -1.86 -12.70 -15.57
N GLU A 172 -1.60 -13.81 -14.87
CA GLU A 172 -2.07 -14.02 -13.51
C GLU A 172 -1.16 -13.29 -12.51
N GLY A 173 -1.74 -12.83 -11.41
CA GLY A 173 -1.03 -12.22 -10.31
C GLY A 173 -0.98 -10.69 -10.37
N TRP A 174 -0.12 -10.12 -9.58
CA TRP A 174 0.11 -8.68 -9.52
C TRP A 174 1.44 -8.31 -10.17
N PHE A 175 1.50 -7.09 -10.75
CA PHE A 175 2.71 -6.53 -11.34
C PHE A 175 2.80 -5.05 -11.01
N ASP A 176 4.05 -4.54 -10.90
CA ASP A 176 4.34 -3.14 -10.62
C ASP A 176 3.61 -2.61 -9.38
N LEU A 177 3.94 -3.22 -8.22
CA LEU A 177 3.39 -2.88 -6.92
C LEU A 177 4.31 -1.97 -6.12
N THR A 178 3.75 -0.94 -5.50
CA THR A 178 4.42 -0.20 -4.43
C THR A 178 3.56 -0.20 -3.16
N VAL A 179 4.20 -0.46 -2.02
CA VAL A 179 3.67 -0.16 -0.69
C VAL A 179 4.66 0.78 -0.01
N GLN A 180 4.22 2.00 0.27
CA GLN A 180 5.10 3.02 0.84
C GLN A 180 4.47 3.72 2.04
N TRP A 181 5.32 4.17 2.98
CA TRP A 181 4.94 4.97 4.13
C TRP A 181 3.77 4.38 4.94
N SER A 182 3.71 3.06 5.06
CA SER A 182 2.57 2.36 5.66
C SER A 182 2.92 1.73 6.99
N ILE A 183 1.93 1.55 7.86
CA ILE A 183 2.03 0.77 9.10
C ILE A 183 1.44 -0.61 8.83
N ILE A 184 2.20 -1.65 9.16
CA ILE A 184 1.83 -3.07 9.11
C ILE A 184 2.12 -3.62 10.50
N ALA A 185 1.11 -3.75 11.35
CA ALA A 185 1.39 -3.98 12.76
C ALA A 185 0.35 -4.83 13.49
N ASN A 186 0.79 -5.53 14.54
CA ASN A 186 -0.07 -6.19 15.50
C ASN A 186 -1.06 -7.17 14.84
N SER A 187 -0.56 -8.13 14.06
CA SER A 187 -1.32 -9.35 13.75
C SER A 187 -1.66 -10.10 15.05
N LEU A 188 -2.76 -10.86 15.04
CA LEU A 188 -3.23 -11.59 16.22
C LEU A 188 -2.54 -12.96 16.28
N THR A 189 -1.71 -13.19 17.32
CA THR A 189 -0.82 -14.35 17.36
C THR A 189 -1.55 -15.63 17.75
N HIS A 190 -2.21 -15.67 18.92
CA HIS A 190 -3.03 -16.80 19.35
C HIS A 190 -4.51 -16.45 19.15
N SER A 191 -4.99 -16.56 17.92
CA SER A 191 -6.30 -16.11 17.52
C SER A 191 -7.11 -17.26 16.88
N LEU A 192 -7.92 -16.96 15.88
CA LEU A 192 -8.88 -17.89 15.27
C LEU A 192 -8.29 -18.69 14.11
N HIS A 193 -7.01 -18.56 13.81
CA HIS A 193 -6.39 -19.22 12.67
C HIS A 193 -6.41 -20.75 12.86
N ALA A 194 -6.90 -21.49 11.84
CA ALA A 194 -7.09 -22.94 11.91
C ALA A 194 -5.81 -23.75 12.18
N LYS A 195 -4.64 -23.19 11.86
CA LYS A 195 -3.32 -23.80 12.13
C LYS A 195 -2.79 -23.52 13.55
N GLY A 196 -3.54 -22.81 14.40
CA GLY A 196 -3.11 -22.39 15.73
C GLY A 196 -2.33 -21.09 15.71
N GLU A 197 -1.19 -21.00 16.44
CA GLU A 197 -0.34 -19.82 16.52
C GLU A 197 0.03 -19.34 15.11
N HIS A 198 -0.26 -18.07 14.83
CA HIS A 198 -0.03 -17.42 13.54
C HIS A 198 0.51 -16.00 13.78
N GLY A 199 -0.18 -14.97 13.29
CA GLY A 199 0.22 -13.59 13.60
C GLY A 199 1.38 -13.10 12.74
N TYR A 200 1.19 -13.04 11.42
CA TYR A 200 2.25 -12.71 10.49
C TYR A 200 2.13 -11.33 9.84
N GLY A 201 3.29 -10.78 9.43
CA GLY A 201 3.36 -9.47 8.77
C GLY A 201 2.88 -9.51 7.32
N SER A 202 3.74 -10.00 6.41
CA SER A 202 3.48 -9.91 4.97
C SER A 202 3.99 -11.14 4.22
N LEU A 203 3.10 -11.85 3.53
CA LEU A 203 3.42 -12.83 2.51
C LEU A 203 3.47 -12.12 1.15
N ILE A 204 4.66 -12.09 0.52
CA ILE A 204 4.85 -11.34 -0.72
C ILE A 204 5.36 -12.31 -1.79
N ARG A 205 4.46 -12.94 -2.51
CA ARG A 205 4.79 -13.90 -3.57
C ARG A 205 4.42 -13.38 -4.94
N GLY A 206 5.47 -13.23 -5.77
CA GLY A 206 5.37 -12.80 -7.15
C GLY A 206 5.91 -13.83 -8.12
N GLY A 207 5.94 -13.50 -9.40
CA GLY A 207 6.47 -14.35 -10.45
C GLY A 207 6.42 -13.68 -11.81
N ARG A 208 6.98 -14.36 -12.83
CA ARG A 208 6.94 -13.93 -14.25
C ARG A 208 7.42 -12.50 -14.48
N GLY A 209 8.42 -12.07 -13.70
CA GLY A 209 8.98 -10.72 -13.81
C GLY A 209 8.25 -9.65 -13.03
N SER A 210 7.31 -10.01 -12.14
CA SER A 210 6.64 -9.04 -11.28
C SER A 210 7.66 -8.27 -10.43
N LYS A 211 7.43 -6.97 -10.29
CA LYS A 211 8.28 -6.05 -9.52
C LYS A 211 7.50 -5.44 -8.37
N ALA A 212 8.06 -5.47 -7.16
CA ALA A 212 7.47 -4.83 -5.99
C ALA A 212 8.49 -3.99 -5.24
N SER A 213 8.09 -2.78 -4.88
CA SER A 213 8.84 -1.88 -3.99
C SER A 213 8.08 -1.69 -2.69
N TRP A 214 8.78 -1.97 -1.58
CA TRP A 214 8.28 -1.78 -0.23
C TRP A 214 9.26 -0.86 0.49
N HIS A 215 8.88 0.39 0.71
CA HIS A 215 9.82 1.36 1.28
C HIS A 215 9.18 2.30 2.29
N HIS A 216 9.98 2.71 3.26
CA HIS A 216 9.55 3.61 4.34
C HIS A 216 8.32 3.10 5.11
N ASN A 217 8.16 1.77 5.21
CA ASN A 217 7.08 1.15 5.97
C ASN A 217 7.55 0.78 7.38
N LEU A 218 6.61 0.72 8.30
CA LEU A 218 6.79 0.19 9.64
C LEU A 218 6.12 -1.19 9.73
N TRP A 219 6.91 -2.26 9.91
CA TRP A 219 6.42 -3.54 10.39
C TRP A 219 6.66 -3.64 11.89
N ALA A 220 5.64 -3.97 12.67
CA ALA A 220 5.79 -4.05 14.12
C ALA A 220 4.93 -5.17 14.76
N ASN A 221 5.53 -5.90 15.72
CA ASN A 221 4.84 -6.85 16.58
C ASN A 221 4.17 -8.00 15.82
N HIS A 222 4.95 -8.74 15.05
CA HIS A 222 4.52 -9.95 14.36
C HIS A 222 5.35 -11.15 14.81
N GLU A 223 4.78 -12.34 14.78
CA GLU A 223 5.55 -13.57 15.04
C GLU A 223 6.63 -13.76 13.96
N ALA A 224 6.30 -13.56 12.69
CA ALA A 224 7.24 -13.68 11.57
C ALA A 224 6.74 -12.93 10.31
N ARG A 225 7.37 -13.20 9.17
CA ARG A 225 7.05 -12.64 7.85
C ARG A 225 7.15 -11.12 7.78
N MET A 226 8.24 -10.58 8.28
CA MET A 226 8.57 -9.17 8.13
C MET A 226 9.83 -8.97 7.26
N PRO A 227 9.74 -9.17 5.91
CA PRO A 227 8.69 -9.83 5.14
C PRO A 227 8.99 -11.32 4.86
N ARG A 228 8.03 -12.04 4.21
CA ARG A 228 8.27 -13.33 3.56
C ARG A 228 8.12 -13.18 2.03
N PRO A 229 9.16 -12.73 1.30
CA PRO A 229 9.17 -12.70 -0.14
C PRO A 229 9.36 -14.11 -0.73
N GLY A 230 8.86 -14.35 -1.94
CA GLY A 230 9.07 -15.64 -2.60
C GLY A 230 8.29 -15.79 -3.92
N ASN A 231 8.17 -17.04 -4.36
CA ASN A 231 7.44 -17.45 -5.55
C ASN A 231 6.80 -18.82 -5.29
N TYR A 232 5.64 -19.07 -5.86
CA TYR A 232 5.00 -20.40 -5.78
C TYR A 232 5.52 -21.38 -6.82
N SER A 233 6.02 -20.89 -7.95
CA SER A 233 6.32 -21.70 -9.12
C SER A 233 7.82 -21.94 -9.26
N GLY A 234 8.18 -23.18 -9.55
CA GLY A 234 9.56 -23.53 -9.93
C GLY A 234 9.92 -23.05 -11.34
N PRO A 235 11.23 -23.12 -11.71
CA PRO A 235 11.75 -22.59 -12.98
C PRO A 235 11.11 -23.18 -14.24
N ASP A 236 10.58 -24.40 -14.18
CA ASP A 236 9.86 -25.03 -15.30
C ASP A 236 8.56 -24.28 -15.66
N VAL A 237 7.92 -23.66 -14.68
CA VAL A 237 6.69 -22.87 -14.84
C VAL A 237 7.01 -21.38 -14.94
N ASP A 238 7.94 -20.91 -14.14
CA ASP A 238 8.37 -19.50 -14.08
C ASP A 238 9.91 -19.39 -14.15
N PRO A 239 10.47 -19.31 -15.36
CA PRO A 239 11.92 -19.19 -15.55
C PRO A 239 12.46 -17.78 -15.26
N VAL A 240 11.60 -16.80 -14.98
CA VAL A 240 11.98 -15.41 -14.70
C VAL A 240 12.00 -15.11 -13.20
N GLY A 241 10.97 -15.54 -12.48
CA GLY A 241 10.78 -15.27 -11.06
C GLY A 241 10.30 -13.85 -10.76
N ALA A 242 10.47 -13.43 -9.53
CA ALA A 242 10.01 -12.14 -9.01
C ALA A 242 11.16 -11.27 -8.53
N PHE A 243 10.92 -9.94 -8.51
CA PHE A 243 11.89 -8.93 -8.11
C PHE A 243 11.30 -8.05 -6.99
N PHE A 244 11.98 -8.00 -5.85
CA PHE A 244 11.54 -7.28 -4.68
C PHE A 244 12.58 -6.25 -4.24
N ASP A 245 12.12 -5.08 -3.82
CA ASP A 245 12.97 -4.02 -3.31
C ASP A 245 12.44 -3.54 -1.95
N PHE A 246 13.17 -3.86 -0.87
CA PHE A 246 12.87 -3.45 0.49
C PHE A 246 13.87 -2.39 0.92
N ARG A 247 13.44 -1.10 0.99
CA ARG A 247 14.31 0.03 1.30
C ARG A 247 13.80 0.88 2.41
N SER A 248 14.70 1.32 3.28
CA SER A 248 14.40 2.33 4.29
C SER A 248 13.18 2.00 5.15
N ASN A 249 12.90 0.70 5.36
CA ASN A 249 11.82 0.25 6.24
C ASN A 249 12.30 0.10 7.69
N VAL A 250 11.35 0.08 8.61
CA VAL A 250 11.57 -0.25 10.01
C VAL A 250 10.88 -1.58 10.33
N PHE A 251 11.65 -2.52 10.88
CA PHE A 251 11.17 -3.82 11.35
C PHE A 251 11.37 -3.90 12.87
N TYR A 252 10.29 -4.00 13.62
CA TYR A 252 10.32 -4.00 15.07
C TYR A 252 9.65 -5.22 15.67
N ASN A 253 10.33 -5.87 16.65
CA ASN A 253 9.75 -6.88 17.53
C ASN A 253 9.13 -8.10 16.81
N TRP A 254 9.96 -8.87 16.11
CA TRP A 254 9.60 -10.20 15.59
C TRP A 254 9.63 -11.26 16.72
N GLY A 255 8.71 -12.23 16.69
CA GLY A 255 8.60 -13.27 17.73
C GLY A 255 9.56 -14.44 17.55
N GLY A 256 9.78 -14.84 16.32
CA GLY A 256 10.59 -16.00 15.99
C GLY A 256 12.10 -15.79 16.00
N GLY A 257 12.80 -16.67 15.30
CA GLY A 257 14.26 -16.64 15.17
C GLY A 257 14.81 -15.59 14.21
N HIS A 258 13.95 -14.91 13.45
CA HIS A 258 14.31 -13.96 12.40
C HIS A 258 13.13 -13.00 12.12
N SER A 259 13.43 -11.82 11.60
CA SER A 259 12.39 -10.87 11.18
C SER A 259 11.67 -11.36 9.92
N GLY A 260 12.39 -11.56 8.84
CA GLY A 260 11.88 -12.09 7.59
C GLY A 260 12.54 -13.40 7.18
N TYR A 261 11.93 -14.10 6.22
CA TYR A 261 12.50 -15.33 5.69
C TYR A 261 11.93 -15.71 4.31
N ASN A 262 12.68 -16.56 3.59
CA ASN A 262 12.14 -17.28 2.44
C ASN A 262 12.35 -18.80 2.61
N ALA A 263 11.26 -19.55 2.54
CA ALA A 263 11.24 -21.01 2.62
C ALA A 263 10.60 -21.64 1.37
N ASP A 264 10.49 -20.90 0.28
CA ASP A 264 9.92 -21.39 -0.99
C ASP A 264 11.02 -22.13 -1.76
N MET A 265 11.05 -23.44 -1.61
CA MET A 265 12.13 -24.29 -2.15
C MET A 265 12.24 -24.24 -3.67
N ALA A 266 13.46 -24.01 -4.17
CA ALA A 266 13.83 -24.07 -5.58
C ALA A 266 12.97 -23.19 -6.51
N THR A 267 12.69 -21.96 -6.09
CA THR A 267 11.95 -20.96 -6.88
C THR A 267 12.79 -19.71 -7.12
N LEU A 268 12.62 -19.07 -8.28
CA LEU A 268 13.39 -17.87 -8.61
C LEU A 268 12.82 -16.64 -7.90
N SER A 269 13.65 -16.02 -7.07
CA SER A 269 13.33 -14.79 -6.35
C SER A 269 14.60 -13.93 -6.20
N ARG A 270 14.46 -12.62 -6.41
CA ARG A 270 15.57 -11.67 -6.26
C ARG A 270 15.15 -10.51 -5.39
N TYR A 271 15.95 -10.20 -4.38
CA TYR A 271 15.63 -9.12 -3.44
C TYR A 271 16.76 -8.14 -3.22
N ASN A 272 16.38 -6.88 -3.04
CA ASN A 272 17.21 -5.88 -2.39
C ASN A 272 16.74 -5.66 -0.96
N PHE A 273 17.64 -5.67 -0.01
CA PHE A 273 17.42 -5.18 1.35
C PHE A 273 18.42 -4.05 1.60
N VAL A 274 17.96 -2.81 1.53
CA VAL A 274 18.84 -1.64 1.55
C VAL A 274 18.36 -0.62 2.60
N ASP A 275 19.29 -0.20 3.46
CA ASP A 275 19.09 0.87 4.42
C ASP A 275 17.89 0.66 5.37
N ASN A 276 17.51 -0.60 5.66
CA ASN A 276 16.43 -0.90 6.59
C ASN A 276 16.92 -0.89 8.05
N ALA A 277 16.06 -0.47 8.97
CA ALA A 277 16.31 -0.49 10.40
C ALA A 277 15.59 -1.69 11.06
N TYR A 278 16.35 -2.63 11.57
CA TYR A 278 15.85 -3.75 12.38
C TYR A 278 16.04 -3.42 13.86
N VAL A 279 14.95 -3.44 14.60
CA VAL A 279 14.93 -3.10 16.03
C VAL A 279 14.31 -4.25 16.81
N ALA A 280 15.13 -4.95 17.58
CA ALA A 280 14.64 -6.03 18.43
C ALA A 280 13.75 -5.48 19.54
N GLY A 281 12.62 -6.13 19.76
CA GLY A 281 11.67 -5.84 20.84
C GLY A 281 11.60 -6.97 21.88
N PRO A 282 10.59 -6.92 22.76
CA PRO A 282 10.48 -7.90 23.87
C PRO A 282 10.39 -9.36 23.43
N GLN A 283 9.81 -9.65 22.27
CA GLN A 283 9.66 -11.02 21.74
C GLN A 283 10.77 -11.45 20.80
N SER A 284 11.68 -10.56 20.39
CA SER A 284 12.73 -10.88 19.42
C SER A 284 13.79 -11.83 20.03
N LYS A 285 13.74 -13.11 19.66
CA LYS A 285 14.59 -14.16 20.25
C LYS A 285 16.02 -14.17 19.71
N LYS A 286 16.21 -13.76 18.43
CA LYS A 286 17.52 -13.69 17.77
C LYS A 286 17.64 -12.41 16.94
N LEU A 287 18.84 -11.92 16.78
CA LEU A 287 19.16 -10.71 16.01
C LEU A 287 19.46 -11.08 14.55
N VAL A 288 18.49 -11.69 13.86
CA VAL A 288 18.57 -12.09 12.46
C VAL A 288 17.55 -11.28 11.66
N ALA A 289 18.04 -10.55 10.66
CA ALA A 289 17.18 -9.76 9.78
C ALA A 289 16.42 -10.65 8.79
N PHE A 290 17.13 -11.62 8.19
CA PHE A 290 16.54 -12.49 7.18
C PHE A 290 17.12 -13.90 7.24
N GLU A 291 16.26 -14.93 7.09
CA GLU A 291 16.69 -16.32 6.97
C GLU A 291 16.36 -16.86 5.57
N GLU A 292 17.38 -17.37 4.87
CA GLU A 292 17.22 -17.91 3.52
C GLU A 292 17.29 -19.43 3.52
N SER A 293 16.26 -20.07 2.95
CA SER A 293 16.23 -21.53 2.72
C SER A 293 16.03 -21.90 1.25
N ASN A 294 15.78 -20.91 0.38
CA ASN A 294 15.53 -21.15 -1.04
C ASN A 294 16.86 -21.22 -1.82
N THR A 295 17.09 -22.32 -2.50
CA THR A 295 18.35 -22.59 -3.20
C THR A 295 18.52 -21.82 -4.52
N LEU A 296 17.46 -21.17 -5.03
CA LEU A 296 17.49 -20.38 -6.27
C LEU A 296 17.23 -18.88 -6.01
N ALA A 297 17.25 -18.46 -4.75
CA ALA A 297 17.14 -17.06 -4.41
C ALA A 297 18.47 -16.32 -4.62
N HIS A 298 18.35 -15.00 -4.88
CA HIS A 298 19.48 -14.09 -4.93
C HIS A 298 19.16 -12.81 -4.17
N ALA A 299 20.12 -12.25 -3.44
CA ALA A 299 19.90 -11.05 -2.64
C ALA A 299 21.08 -10.07 -2.70
N TYR A 300 20.73 -8.79 -2.60
CA TYR A 300 21.63 -7.70 -2.31
C TYR A 300 21.31 -7.12 -0.93
N PHE A 301 22.30 -7.04 -0.05
CA PHE A 301 22.18 -6.51 1.31
C PHE A 301 23.18 -5.38 1.52
N ALA A 302 22.71 -4.17 1.85
CA ALA A 302 23.57 -3.02 2.14
C ALA A 302 22.91 -2.01 3.09
N GLY A 303 23.69 -1.37 3.93
CA GLY A 303 23.24 -0.26 4.78
C GLY A 303 22.24 -0.62 5.88
N ASN A 304 21.83 -1.88 6.02
CA ASN A 304 20.86 -2.31 7.03
C ASN A 304 21.46 -2.22 8.43
N SER A 305 20.69 -1.73 9.39
CA SER A 305 21.10 -1.67 10.79
C SER A 305 20.36 -2.68 11.66
N MET A 306 21.03 -3.18 12.69
CA MET A 306 20.45 -3.97 13.77
C MET A 306 20.62 -3.20 15.10
N ASN A 307 19.50 -2.83 15.73
CA ASN A 307 19.48 -2.01 16.95
C ASN A 307 20.30 -0.72 16.84
N GLY A 308 20.26 -0.08 15.65
CA GLY A 308 20.96 1.17 15.35
C GLY A 308 22.41 1.01 14.89
N ALA A 309 22.99 -0.19 14.94
CA ALA A 309 24.36 -0.46 14.45
C ALA A 309 24.31 -1.03 13.01
N ILE A 310 25.03 -0.42 12.08
CA ILE A 310 25.27 -0.95 10.73
C ILE A 310 26.52 -1.82 10.80
N PRO A 311 26.42 -3.15 10.57
CA PRO A 311 27.58 -4.02 10.66
C PRO A 311 28.54 -3.82 9.50
N ALA A 312 29.84 -4.04 9.74
CA ALA A 312 30.87 -3.96 8.70
C ALA A 312 30.67 -5.03 7.62
N ASP A 313 30.22 -6.23 7.99
CA ASP A 313 29.75 -7.26 7.06
C ASP A 313 28.21 -7.26 7.07
N PRO A 314 27.53 -6.77 6.00
CA PRO A 314 26.07 -6.74 5.95
C PRO A 314 25.45 -8.15 6.00
N TRP A 315 26.21 -9.18 5.62
CA TRP A 315 25.72 -10.56 5.60
C TRP A 315 25.70 -11.21 7.00
N SER A 316 26.30 -10.58 8.01
CA SER A 316 26.17 -11.02 9.40
C SER A 316 24.73 -10.94 9.93
N LEU A 317 23.83 -10.21 9.24
CA LEU A 317 22.41 -10.11 9.56
C LEU A 317 21.57 -11.22 8.88
N VAL A 318 22.18 -12.06 8.03
CA VAL A 318 21.49 -13.09 7.26
C VAL A 318 21.87 -14.46 7.78
N ALA A 319 20.88 -15.32 8.02
CA ALA A 319 21.04 -16.71 8.42
C ALA A 319 20.53 -17.68 7.34
N GLY A 320 20.78 -19.00 7.56
CA GLY A 320 20.29 -20.08 6.70
C GLY A 320 21.26 -20.47 5.60
N ILE A 321 20.73 -21.11 4.55
CA ILE A 321 21.52 -21.62 3.42
C ILE A 321 21.83 -20.46 2.48
N SER A 322 23.11 -20.22 2.25
CA SER A 322 23.56 -19.28 1.22
C SER A 322 24.00 -20.08 -0.01
N PRO A 323 23.14 -20.31 -1.02
CA PRO A 323 23.52 -21.01 -2.22
C PRO A 323 24.65 -20.28 -2.97
N ALA A 324 25.40 -20.99 -3.79
CA ALA A 324 26.35 -20.34 -4.68
C ALA A 324 25.67 -19.31 -5.55
N GLY A 325 26.18 -18.07 -5.56
CA GLY A 325 25.59 -16.97 -6.30
C GLY A 325 24.41 -16.25 -5.59
N TYR A 326 24.05 -16.62 -4.36
CA TYR A 326 23.02 -15.92 -3.58
C TYR A 326 23.33 -14.43 -3.39
N ARG A 327 24.57 -14.11 -3.07
CA ARG A 327 25.03 -12.75 -2.80
C ARG A 327 25.29 -12.01 -4.10
N LEU A 328 24.50 -10.98 -4.35
CA LEU A 328 24.68 -10.10 -5.50
C LEU A 328 25.66 -8.97 -5.18
N ALA A 329 26.51 -8.62 -6.15
CA ALA A 329 27.47 -7.50 -6.02
C ALA A 329 26.82 -6.12 -6.19
N ALA A 330 25.63 -6.06 -6.79
CA ALA A 330 24.86 -4.85 -7.02
C ALA A 330 23.35 -5.14 -6.85
N PRO A 331 22.55 -4.12 -6.53
CA PRO A 331 21.10 -4.30 -6.40
C PRO A 331 20.47 -4.68 -7.74
N VAL A 332 19.42 -5.49 -7.69
CA VAL A 332 18.59 -5.76 -8.87
C VAL A 332 17.76 -4.52 -9.23
N ASP A 333 17.58 -4.31 -10.53
CA ASP A 333 16.78 -3.20 -11.05
C ASP A 333 15.28 -3.50 -10.87
N VAL A 334 14.66 -2.83 -9.91
CA VAL A 334 13.19 -2.88 -9.70
C VAL A 334 12.55 -1.58 -10.18
N ALA A 335 12.81 -0.50 -9.49
CA ALA A 335 12.35 0.85 -9.83
C ALA A 335 13.07 1.88 -8.94
N PRO A 336 13.17 3.15 -9.34
CA PRO A 336 13.75 4.18 -8.49
C PRO A 336 12.97 4.39 -7.19
N VAL A 337 13.71 4.41 -6.08
CA VAL A 337 13.26 4.81 -4.75
C VAL A 337 14.37 5.64 -4.13
N ALA A 338 14.04 6.83 -3.64
CA ALA A 338 14.97 7.64 -2.84
C ALA A 338 15.18 6.93 -1.49
N ALA A 339 16.34 6.33 -1.29
CA ALA A 339 16.65 5.63 -0.05
C ALA A 339 17.20 6.61 1.00
N ASP A 340 16.76 6.41 2.23
CA ASP A 340 17.33 7.04 3.42
C ASP A 340 18.24 6.07 4.15
N PRO A 341 19.43 6.48 4.61
CA PRO A 341 20.21 5.65 5.52
C PRO A 341 19.39 5.16 6.71
N ALA A 342 19.62 3.94 7.18
CA ALA A 342 18.79 3.29 8.20
C ALA A 342 18.47 4.15 9.45
N PRO A 343 19.38 4.97 10.02
CA PRO A 343 19.03 5.85 11.13
C PRO A 343 18.04 6.96 10.74
N SER A 344 18.16 7.54 9.54
CA SER A 344 17.23 8.54 9.03
C SER A 344 15.89 7.91 8.69
N ALA A 345 15.91 6.74 8.04
CA ALA A 345 14.73 5.94 7.73
C ALA A 345 13.91 5.65 9.01
N TYR A 346 14.57 5.24 10.10
CA TYR A 346 13.90 5.00 11.38
C TYR A 346 13.13 6.24 11.86
N ALA A 347 13.78 7.40 11.89
CA ALA A 347 13.14 8.63 12.37
C ALA A 347 11.98 9.07 11.47
N ARG A 348 12.17 9.06 10.14
CA ARG A 348 11.18 9.48 9.16
C ARG A 348 9.97 8.55 9.11
N VAL A 349 10.19 7.23 9.18
CA VAL A 349 9.11 6.22 9.20
C VAL A 349 8.25 6.39 10.45
N LEU A 350 8.85 6.57 11.64
CA LEU A 350 8.07 6.80 12.84
C LEU A 350 7.27 8.12 12.77
N ALA A 351 7.81 9.13 12.12
CA ALA A 351 7.11 10.40 11.91
C ALA A 351 5.96 10.29 10.90
N GLY A 352 6.17 9.62 9.76
CA GLY A 352 5.31 9.69 8.58
C GLY A 352 4.47 8.47 8.26
N ALA A 353 4.83 7.26 8.68
CA ALA A 353 4.13 6.05 8.27
C ALA A 353 2.68 5.95 8.78
N GLY A 354 1.86 5.20 8.03
CA GLY A 354 0.44 4.98 8.31
C GLY A 354 -0.47 6.11 7.84
N ALA A 355 -1.72 6.09 8.26
CA ALA A 355 -2.69 7.16 7.98
C ALA A 355 -2.36 8.43 8.77
N SER A 356 -1.15 8.95 8.54
CA SER A 356 -0.46 9.93 9.39
C SER A 356 -1.05 11.36 9.31
N LYS A 357 -1.93 11.65 8.35
CA LYS A 357 -2.68 12.91 8.34
C LYS A 357 -3.46 13.11 9.64
N ALA A 358 -4.05 12.03 10.18
CA ALA A 358 -4.73 11.99 11.46
C ALA A 358 -4.55 10.59 12.06
N ARG A 359 -3.45 10.37 12.78
CA ARG A 359 -3.23 9.07 13.45
C ARG A 359 -4.25 8.87 14.57
N ASP A 360 -4.89 7.72 14.58
CA ASP A 360 -5.74 7.31 15.68
C ASP A 360 -4.94 6.77 16.89
N ALA A 361 -5.62 6.45 17.97
CA ALA A 361 -4.98 5.96 19.18
C ALA A 361 -4.16 4.67 18.95
N VAL A 362 -4.58 3.82 18.02
CA VAL A 362 -3.88 2.56 17.70
C VAL A 362 -2.56 2.83 16.98
N ASP A 363 -2.57 3.64 15.91
CA ASP A 363 -1.34 4.01 15.19
C ASP A 363 -0.36 4.75 16.12
N LEU A 364 -0.87 5.64 17.00
CA LEU A 364 -0.06 6.33 18.00
C LEU A 364 0.58 5.35 19.00
N ALA A 365 -0.18 4.36 19.47
CA ALA A 365 0.33 3.33 20.38
C ALA A 365 1.41 2.45 19.72
N VAL A 366 1.21 2.06 18.45
CA VAL A 366 2.22 1.31 17.69
C VAL A 366 3.52 2.11 17.58
N VAL A 367 3.45 3.36 17.14
CA VAL A 367 4.64 4.22 16.98
C VAL A 367 5.33 4.46 18.31
N ALA A 368 4.59 4.72 19.39
CA ALA A 368 5.13 4.89 20.72
C ALA A 368 5.81 3.60 21.20
N GLY A 369 5.17 2.44 21.01
CA GLY A 369 5.72 1.13 21.38
C GLY A 369 7.05 0.82 20.68
N VAL A 370 7.20 1.21 19.42
CA VAL A 370 8.48 1.08 18.68
C VAL A 370 9.54 2.02 19.24
N ARG A 371 9.20 3.29 19.41
CA ARG A 371 10.12 4.32 19.91
C ARG A 371 10.64 3.97 21.30
N ASP A 372 9.74 3.55 22.19
CA ASP A 372 10.01 3.29 23.60
C ASP A 372 10.44 1.83 23.84
N LYS A 373 10.42 0.98 22.79
CA LYS A 373 10.73 -0.47 22.83
C LYS A 373 9.85 -1.25 23.78
N THR A 374 8.58 -0.85 23.89
CA THR A 374 7.58 -1.45 24.77
C THR A 374 6.46 -2.17 24.03
N GLY A 375 6.37 -1.98 22.71
CA GLY A 375 5.38 -2.66 21.86
C GLY A 375 5.56 -4.17 21.91
N HIS A 376 4.45 -4.91 21.91
CA HIS A 376 4.42 -6.37 22.00
C HIS A 376 3.38 -6.98 21.05
N GLN A 377 3.51 -8.27 20.81
CA GLN A 377 2.52 -9.06 20.08
C GLN A 377 1.26 -9.22 20.92
N ILE A 378 0.12 -9.34 20.28
CA ILE A 378 -1.19 -9.46 20.91
C ILE A 378 -1.98 -10.65 20.35
N ASP A 379 -2.94 -11.13 21.10
CA ASP A 379 -3.82 -12.23 20.71
C ASP A 379 -5.21 -11.74 20.27
N SER A 380 -5.60 -10.53 20.74
CA SER A 380 -6.87 -9.88 20.36
C SER A 380 -6.70 -8.37 20.30
N GLN A 381 -7.45 -7.71 19.39
CA GLN A 381 -7.53 -6.24 19.34
C GLN A 381 -8.00 -5.60 20.64
N THR A 382 -8.66 -6.37 21.53
CA THR A 382 -9.12 -5.88 22.82
C THR A 382 -7.98 -5.45 23.72
N GLU A 383 -6.78 -6.04 23.58
CA GLU A 383 -5.57 -5.67 24.31
C GLU A 383 -5.08 -4.26 23.97
N MET A 384 -5.48 -3.73 22.80
CA MET A 384 -5.23 -2.36 22.38
C MET A 384 -6.48 -1.44 22.54
N GLY A 385 -7.51 -1.90 23.26
CA GLY A 385 -8.74 -1.15 23.47
C GLY A 385 -9.78 -1.27 22.34
N GLY A 386 -9.54 -2.11 21.33
CA GLY A 386 -10.43 -2.27 20.19
C GLY A 386 -10.41 -1.09 19.21
N TRP A 387 -11.43 -0.98 18.38
CA TRP A 387 -11.53 0.11 17.39
C TRP A 387 -11.83 1.44 18.06
N PRO A 388 -10.98 2.46 17.86
CA PRO A 388 -11.23 3.79 18.42
C PRO A 388 -12.50 4.44 17.86
N ASP A 389 -13.17 5.24 18.68
CA ASP A 389 -14.22 6.15 18.22
C ASP A 389 -13.58 7.30 17.43
N LEU A 390 -13.78 7.29 16.12
CA LEU A 390 -13.25 8.31 15.22
C LEU A 390 -14.24 9.47 15.07
N LYS A 391 -13.74 10.67 15.26
CA LYS A 391 -14.54 11.89 15.13
C LYS A 391 -14.68 12.29 13.67
N SER A 392 -15.92 12.50 13.20
CA SER A 392 -16.21 13.15 11.94
C SER A 392 -16.45 14.63 12.19
N LEU A 393 -15.74 15.48 11.45
CA LEU A 393 -16.02 16.90 11.38
C LEU A 393 -17.05 17.16 10.26
N PRO A 394 -17.77 18.31 10.27
CA PRO A 394 -18.56 18.70 9.12
C PRO A 394 -17.70 18.78 7.87
N ALA A 395 -18.17 18.17 6.79
CA ALA A 395 -17.49 18.28 5.50
C ALA A 395 -17.47 19.75 5.04
N PRO A 396 -16.39 20.22 4.43
CA PRO A 396 -16.39 21.51 3.76
C PRO A 396 -17.51 21.59 2.72
N LYS A 397 -18.07 22.81 2.53
CA LYS A 397 -19.13 23.01 1.53
C LYS A 397 -18.59 22.78 0.12
N ASP A 398 -19.23 21.92 -0.61
CA ASP A 398 -19.00 21.56 -2.01
C ASP A 398 -20.36 21.66 -2.72
N SER A 399 -20.52 22.68 -3.57
CA SER A 399 -21.84 23.04 -4.09
C SER A 399 -22.27 22.26 -5.33
N ASP A 400 -21.32 21.79 -6.12
CA ASP A 400 -21.57 21.02 -7.34
C ASP A 400 -21.29 19.51 -7.18
N GLY A 401 -20.72 19.13 -6.02
CA GLY A 401 -20.49 17.73 -5.66
C GLY A 401 -19.32 17.08 -6.39
N ASP A 402 -18.34 17.86 -6.84
CA ASP A 402 -17.18 17.38 -7.59
C ASP A 402 -15.99 16.94 -6.71
N GLY A 403 -16.17 17.00 -5.37
CA GLY A 403 -15.20 16.57 -4.38
C GLY A 403 -14.21 17.65 -3.97
N MET A 404 -14.29 18.85 -4.54
CA MET A 404 -13.47 20.00 -4.17
C MET A 404 -14.34 21.03 -3.38
N PRO A 405 -13.87 21.56 -2.26
CA PRO A 405 -14.63 22.58 -1.52
C PRO A 405 -14.74 23.90 -2.28
N ASP A 406 -15.91 24.55 -2.23
CA ASP A 406 -16.17 25.90 -2.78
C ASP A 406 -15.06 26.89 -2.47
N ALA A 407 -14.51 26.86 -1.24
CA ALA A 407 -13.46 27.77 -0.79
C ALA A 407 -12.13 27.51 -1.51
N TRP A 408 -11.78 26.25 -1.73
CA TRP A 408 -10.57 25.85 -2.43
C TRP A 408 -10.66 26.22 -3.92
N GLU A 409 -11.80 25.95 -4.55
CA GLU A 409 -12.06 26.27 -5.96
C GLU A 409 -11.92 27.78 -6.22
N LYS A 410 -12.58 28.61 -5.40
CA LYS A 410 -12.46 30.08 -5.50
C LYS A 410 -11.02 30.54 -5.37
N ALA A 411 -10.26 29.96 -4.45
CA ALA A 411 -8.84 30.29 -4.28
C ALA A 411 -7.99 29.93 -5.51
N HIS A 412 -8.42 28.90 -6.26
CA HIS A 412 -7.76 28.41 -7.46
C HIS A 412 -8.39 28.92 -8.78
N ARG A 413 -9.36 29.86 -8.67
CA ARG A 413 -10.08 30.47 -9.82
C ARG A 413 -10.91 29.47 -10.62
N LEU A 414 -11.42 28.44 -9.95
CA LEU A 414 -12.39 27.48 -10.45
C LEU A 414 -13.81 27.94 -10.10
N ASN A 415 -14.82 27.26 -10.67
CA ASN A 415 -16.22 27.64 -10.50
C ASN A 415 -16.96 26.65 -9.59
N PRO A 416 -17.30 27.01 -8.31
CA PRO A 416 -17.98 26.12 -7.37
C PRO A 416 -19.40 25.67 -7.76
N ALA A 417 -19.88 26.01 -8.93
CA ALA A 417 -21.20 25.62 -9.45
C ALA A 417 -21.08 24.75 -10.72
N LYS A 418 -19.88 24.27 -11.04
CA LYS A 418 -19.62 23.49 -12.23
C LYS A 418 -18.54 22.46 -11.95
N ASP A 419 -18.89 21.17 -12.07
CA ASP A 419 -17.88 20.10 -12.00
C ASP A 419 -16.75 20.35 -13.01
N ASP A 420 -15.60 20.73 -12.50
CA ASP A 420 -14.36 20.88 -13.24
C ASP A 420 -13.20 20.05 -12.63
N SER A 421 -13.55 19.08 -11.80
CA SER A 421 -12.64 18.14 -11.10
C SER A 421 -11.66 17.45 -12.05
N ALA A 422 -12.09 17.06 -13.24
CA ALA A 422 -11.27 16.42 -14.28
C ALA A 422 -10.41 17.40 -15.10
N GLY A 423 -10.55 18.73 -14.88
CA GLY A 423 -9.75 19.74 -15.55
C GLY A 423 -8.25 19.53 -15.27
N ALA A 424 -7.41 19.73 -16.31
CA ALA A 424 -5.97 19.51 -16.18
C ALA A 424 -5.26 20.73 -15.57
N GLY A 425 -4.53 20.52 -14.49
CA GLY A 425 -3.58 21.48 -13.93
C GLY A 425 -2.30 21.59 -14.79
N LYS A 426 -1.47 22.59 -14.49
CA LYS A 426 -0.22 22.86 -15.21
C LYS A 426 0.86 21.79 -14.97
N ASP A 427 0.74 21.05 -13.89
CA ASP A 427 1.67 19.99 -13.45
C ASP A 427 1.28 18.58 -13.95
N GLY A 428 0.23 18.49 -14.77
CA GLY A 428 -0.27 17.24 -15.35
C GLY A 428 -1.25 16.48 -14.47
N TYR A 429 -1.53 16.95 -13.25
CA TYR A 429 -2.59 16.42 -12.40
C TYR A 429 -3.93 17.10 -12.71
N THR A 430 -5.03 16.41 -12.44
CA THR A 430 -6.36 17.01 -12.51
C THR A 430 -6.61 17.95 -11.32
N ASN A 431 -7.62 18.82 -11.42
CA ASN A 431 -7.94 19.75 -10.33
C ASN A 431 -8.23 19.01 -9.02
N ILE A 432 -9.01 17.93 -9.08
CA ILE A 432 -9.26 17.11 -7.88
C ILE A 432 -7.98 16.46 -7.33
N GLU A 433 -7.08 15.99 -8.19
CA GLU A 433 -5.78 15.47 -7.72
C GLU A 433 -4.92 16.56 -7.08
N ALA A 434 -4.90 17.77 -7.64
CA ALA A 434 -4.20 18.91 -7.05
C ALA A 434 -4.76 19.25 -5.66
N TYR A 435 -6.10 19.27 -5.50
CA TYR A 435 -6.74 19.42 -4.20
C TYR A 435 -6.30 18.33 -3.22
N LEU A 436 -6.45 17.07 -3.61
CA LEU A 436 -6.14 15.93 -2.74
C LEU A 436 -4.66 15.87 -2.33
N ASN A 437 -3.75 16.23 -3.24
CA ASN A 437 -2.32 16.29 -2.96
C ASN A 437 -1.97 17.45 -1.99
N GLY A 438 -2.72 18.56 -2.06
CA GLY A 438 -2.56 19.67 -1.12
C GLY A 438 -3.08 19.42 0.30
N LEU A 439 -3.85 18.35 0.54
CA LEU A 439 -4.37 17.99 1.86
C LEU A 439 -3.34 17.35 2.79
N VAL A 440 -2.22 16.92 2.26
CA VAL A 440 -1.18 16.19 2.99
C VAL A 440 0.19 16.81 2.72
N PRO A 441 1.05 16.90 3.74
CA PRO A 441 2.40 17.37 3.51
C PRO A 441 3.15 16.40 2.58
N PRO A 442 4.21 16.85 1.90
CA PRO A 442 5.18 15.93 1.32
C PRO A 442 5.66 14.94 2.40
N ALA A 443 6.05 13.74 1.98
CA ALA A 443 6.61 12.76 2.90
C ALA A 443 7.76 13.39 3.73
N PRO A 444 7.83 13.11 5.03
CA PRO A 444 8.73 13.79 5.96
C PRO A 444 10.21 13.69 5.57
#